data_d91c09f70790072d5ea48d6a72f0f0c5
#
_entry.id   d91c09f70790072d5ea48d6a72f0f0c5
#
_cell.length_a   1.000
_cell.length_b   1.000
_cell.length_c   1.000
_cell.angle_alpha   90.00
_cell.angle_beta   90.00
_cell.angle_gamma   90.00
#
_symmetry.space_group_name_H-M   'P 1'
#
loop_
_entity.id
_entity.type
_entity.pdbx_description
1 polymer ?
#
loop_
_entity_poly.entity_id
_entity_poly.type
_entity_poly.pdbx_seq_one_letter_code
_entity_poly.pdbx_strand_id
1 'polypeptide(L)'
;MRIGIEAQRIFRKNKHGMDYVVLQEVRELQKMDKKNEYFVFVAPGEDPCVEDTRNFHIIEIGGNSYPIWEQFTLPKAVKELNLDMLHCTSNTAPIRCKVPLILTLHDIIFLEPRDKSNKSFYQNLGWYYRRLVVPRIIKKCRRIITVSNYEMQNIMTKLDIPQERMAMIYNGYNEWFKPLEDTQEVYKKYIEEPGYFFFLGNTDPKKNTERTLVAYSRYLERSEVKRKLLMADLDKEYLDDIVERNHIENIKENIVIPGYIVNSDLPYIYNNAFAFLYTSLRESFGIPLLESMACGTPVITSNTSSMPEVAGSDAIFVNPEDPDDIVSNMLRLEEDDQFYRKQEKIGLQRAQEFSWQQTAEHLLNLYERVYKHR
;
A
#
# COMPACT_ATOMS: atom_id res chain seq x y z
N MET A 1 10.09 16.44 -22.69
CA MET A 1 8.65 16.53 -22.38
C MET A 1 8.48 17.38 -21.14
N ARG A 2 7.37 18.11 -21.03
CA ARG A 2 6.96 18.86 -19.83
C ARG A 2 5.82 18.10 -19.16
N ILE A 3 6.11 17.42 -18.06
CA ILE A 3 5.22 16.45 -17.41
C ILE A 3 4.73 17.01 -16.10
N GLY A 4 3.41 17.10 -15.93
CA GLY A 4 2.80 17.40 -14.63
C GLY A 4 2.53 16.13 -13.82
N ILE A 5 2.85 16.14 -12.54
CA ILE A 5 2.51 15.05 -11.61
C ILE A 5 1.65 15.64 -10.49
N GLU A 6 0.43 15.12 -10.32
CA GLU A 6 -0.42 15.43 -9.18
C GLU A 6 0.13 14.68 -7.96
N ALA A 7 0.60 15.42 -6.98
CA ALA A 7 1.20 14.91 -5.75
C ALA A 7 0.69 15.69 -4.53
N GLN A 8 -0.59 16.08 -4.54
CA GLN A 8 -1.19 17.02 -3.59
C GLN A 8 -0.89 16.72 -2.13
N ARG A 9 -0.75 15.43 -1.78
CA ARG A 9 -0.71 14.99 -0.38
C ARG A 9 0.67 14.65 0.15
N ILE A 10 1.72 14.70 -0.68
CA ILE A 10 3.04 14.22 -0.25
C ILE A 10 3.69 15.07 0.85
N PHE A 11 3.25 16.32 1.05
CA PHE A 11 3.76 17.20 2.12
C PHE A 11 2.99 17.08 3.45
N ARG A 12 2.04 16.13 3.54
CA ARG A 12 1.38 15.83 4.82
C ARG A 12 2.36 15.18 5.80
N LYS A 13 2.25 15.54 7.08
CA LYS A 13 3.00 14.90 8.16
C LYS A 13 2.75 13.38 8.19
N ASN A 14 1.49 12.98 8.20
CA ASN A 14 1.09 11.57 8.19
C ASN A 14 0.66 11.18 6.77
N LYS A 15 1.55 10.48 6.06
CA LYS A 15 1.30 9.99 4.71
C LYS A 15 0.58 8.63 4.76
N HIS A 16 -0.38 8.45 3.87
CA HIS A 16 -1.03 7.17 3.62
C HIS A 16 -0.37 6.43 2.46
N GLY A 17 -0.74 5.17 2.24
CA GLY A 17 -0.09 4.32 1.24
C GLY A 17 0.02 4.94 -0.16
N MET A 18 -1.05 5.55 -0.68
CA MET A 18 -1.01 6.22 -1.99
C MET A 18 -0.07 7.43 -2.02
N ASP A 19 -0.06 8.24 -0.94
CA ASP A 19 0.82 9.41 -0.84
C ASP A 19 2.29 8.98 -0.84
N TYR A 20 2.56 7.83 -0.22
CA TYR A 20 3.89 7.23 -0.16
C TYR A 20 4.35 6.70 -1.53
N VAL A 21 3.46 6.04 -2.27
CA VAL A 21 3.73 5.57 -3.63
C VAL A 21 4.18 6.74 -4.51
N VAL A 22 3.40 7.82 -4.54
CA VAL A 22 3.72 9.00 -5.35
C VAL A 22 5.04 9.64 -4.93
N LEU A 23 5.32 9.71 -3.64
CA LEU A 23 6.59 10.23 -3.13
C LEU A 23 7.79 9.43 -3.66
N GLN A 24 7.69 8.11 -3.65
CA GLN A 24 8.77 7.25 -4.14
C GLN A 24 8.89 7.33 -5.68
N GLU A 25 7.78 7.36 -6.41
CA GLU A 25 7.80 7.58 -7.86
C GLU A 25 8.51 8.89 -8.23
N VAL A 26 8.19 9.99 -7.55
CA VAL A 26 8.84 11.29 -7.78
C VAL A 26 10.33 11.23 -7.46
N ARG A 27 10.71 10.65 -6.33
CA ARG A 27 12.12 10.51 -5.91
C ARG A 27 12.95 9.71 -6.91
N GLU A 28 12.42 8.59 -7.38
CA GLU A 28 13.13 7.76 -8.35
C GLU A 28 13.22 8.43 -9.74
N LEU A 29 12.15 9.07 -10.19
CA LEU A 29 12.18 9.87 -11.42
C LEU A 29 13.20 11.02 -11.30
N GLN A 30 13.31 11.68 -10.15
CA GLN A 30 14.35 12.70 -9.91
C GLN A 30 15.78 12.15 -10.02
N LYS A 31 16.02 10.91 -9.55
CA LYS A 31 17.33 10.28 -9.64
C LYS A 31 17.69 9.93 -11.07
N MET A 32 16.77 9.34 -11.82
CA MET A 32 17.07 8.68 -13.08
C MET A 32 16.86 9.53 -14.33
N ASP A 33 15.84 10.39 -14.37
CA ASP A 33 15.54 11.18 -15.56
C ASP A 33 16.13 12.59 -15.48
N LYS A 34 17.01 12.90 -16.45
CA LYS A 34 17.64 14.22 -16.60
C LYS A 34 17.27 14.92 -17.93
N LYS A 35 16.38 14.31 -18.73
CA LYS A 35 15.99 14.80 -20.05
C LYS A 35 14.65 15.53 -20.06
N ASN A 36 13.69 15.03 -19.28
CA ASN A 36 12.35 15.60 -19.20
C ASN A 36 12.28 16.63 -18.09
N GLU A 37 11.33 17.55 -18.20
CA GLU A 37 11.03 18.58 -17.23
C GLU A 37 9.74 18.19 -16.47
N TYR A 38 9.79 18.21 -15.16
CA TYR A 38 8.70 17.76 -14.30
C TYR A 38 8.16 18.89 -13.44
N PHE A 39 6.86 18.95 -13.30
CA PHE A 39 6.13 19.91 -12.47
C PHE A 39 5.29 19.11 -11.48
N VAL A 40 5.78 19.05 -10.24
CA VAL A 40 5.15 18.27 -9.17
C VAL A 40 4.22 19.19 -8.37
N PHE A 41 2.91 18.99 -8.54
CA PHE A 41 1.89 19.83 -7.89
C PHE A 41 1.57 19.30 -6.50
N VAL A 42 1.85 20.10 -5.50
CA VAL A 42 1.64 19.79 -4.07
C VAL A 42 0.72 20.81 -3.41
N ALA A 43 0.04 20.41 -2.34
CA ALA A 43 -0.56 21.36 -1.42
C ALA A 43 0.46 21.76 -0.34
N PRO A 44 0.32 22.95 0.27
CA PRO A 44 1.08 23.32 1.46
C PRO A 44 0.98 22.25 2.54
N GLY A 45 2.07 21.91 3.20
CA GLY A 45 2.12 20.90 4.25
C GLY A 45 3.31 21.04 5.19
N GLU A 46 3.29 20.25 6.27
CA GLU A 46 4.30 20.31 7.35
C GLU A 46 5.60 19.56 7.02
N ASP A 47 5.59 18.70 6.00
CA ASP A 47 6.72 17.84 5.66
C ASP A 47 7.12 17.99 4.18
N PRO A 48 7.90 19.04 3.83
CA PRO A 48 8.43 19.24 2.48
C PRO A 48 9.53 18.21 2.18
N CYS A 49 9.14 17.02 1.77
CA CYS A 49 9.99 15.84 1.62
C CYS A 49 10.60 15.66 0.23
N VAL A 50 10.41 16.60 -0.68
CA VAL A 50 11.00 16.66 -2.03
C VAL A 50 11.42 18.09 -2.31
N GLU A 51 12.56 18.27 -2.96
CA GLU A 51 13.13 19.59 -3.29
C GLU A 51 13.20 19.81 -4.80
N ASP A 52 13.26 21.07 -5.21
CA ASP A 52 13.52 21.45 -6.59
C ASP A 52 14.88 20.94 -7.07
N THR A 53 14.93 20.51 -8.31
CA THR A 53 16.18 20.21 -9.01
C THR A 53 16.20 20.93 -10.36
N ARG A 54 17.28 20.78 -11.12
CA ARG A 54 17.39 21.44 -12.43
C ARG A 54 16.19 21.20 -13.35
N ASN A 55 15.56 20.03 -13.28
CA ASN A 55 14.48 19.60 -14.16
C ASN A 55 13.22 19.10 -13.42
N PHE A 56 13.17 19.26 -12.10
CA PHE A 56 11.98 19.01 -11.28
C PHE A 56 11.63 20.29 -10.52
N HIS A 57 10.42 20.77 -10.74
CA HIS A 57 9.89 22.01 -10.16
C HIS A 57 8.74 21.64 -9.22
N ILE A 58 8.89 21.95 -7.95
CA ILE A 58 7.84 21.74 -6.96
C ILE A 58 6.90 22.94 -6.99
N ILE A 59 5.67 22.70 -7.42
CA ILE A 59 4.67 23.75 -7.58
C ILE A 59 3.66 23.63 -6.45
N GLU A 60 3.86 24.46 -5.43
CA GLU A 60 2.92 24.54 -4.32
C GLU A 60 1.70 25.36 -4.74
N ILE A 61 0.54 24.74 -4.73
CA ILE A 61 -0.73 25.38 -5.06
C ILE A 61 -1.74 25.18 -3.92
N GLY A 62 -2.27 26.30 -3.43
CA GLY A 62 -3.30 26.29 -2.39
C GLY A 62 -4.67 25.93 -2.92
N GLY A 63 -5.58 25.59 -2.01
CA GLY A 63 -6.99 25.35 -2.31
C GLY A 63 -7.77 25.03 -1.05
N ASN A 64 -9.02 25.52 -0.97
CA ASN A 64 -9.87 25.38 0.21
C ASN A 64 -10.39 23.94 0.43
N SER A 65 -10.37 23.10 -0.61
CA SER A 65 -10.72 21.69 -0.54
C SER A 65 -10.12 20.91 -1.70
N TYR A 66 -9.94 19.59 -1.53
CA TYR A 66 -9.42 18.72 -2.58
C TYR A 66 -10.21 18.81 -3.91
N PRO A 67 -11.55 18.79 -3.95
CA PRO A 67 -12.31 18.93 -5.19
C PRO A 67 -12.05 20.27 -5.91
N ILE A 68 -11.96 21.40 -5.19
CA ILE A 68 -11.68 22.70 -5.77
C ILE A 68 -10.25 22.72 -6.31
N TRP A 69 -9.30 22.24 -5.54
CA TRP A 69 -7.90 22.13 -5.91
C TRP A 69 -7.75 21.32 -7.22
N GLU A 70 -8.32 20.12 -7.27
CA GLU A 70 -8.21 19.22 -8.42
C GLU A 70 -8.98 19.73 -9.65
N GLN A 71 -10.20 20.24 -9.49
CA GLN A 71 -11.06 20.55 -10.63
C GLN A 71 -10.83 21.94 -11.23
N PHE A 72 -10.25 22.87 -10.47
CA PHE A 72 -10.07 24.26 -10.90
C PHE A 72 -8.63 24.74 -10.83
N THR A 73 -7.96 24.59 -9.68
CA THR A 73 -6.62 25.17 -9.47
C THR A 73 -5.57 24.41 -10.26
N LEU A 74 -5.57 23.08 -10.20
CA LEU A 74 -4.63 22.24 -10.92
C LEU A 74 -4.73 22.42 -12.47
N PRO A 75 -5.91 22.37 -13.12
CA PRO A 75 -6.01 22.60 -14.56
C PRO A 75 -5.56 23.99 -15.01
N LYS A 76 -5.74 25.01 -14.15
CA LYS A 76 -5.25 26.37 -14.40
C LYS A 76 -3.72 26.38 -14.44
N ALA A 77 -3.07 25.84 -13.42
CA ALA A 77 -1.61 25.74 -13.37
C ALA A 77 -1.02 24.92 -14.53
N VAL A 78 -1.65 23.79 -14.89
CA VAL A 78 -1.27 22.96 -16.03
C VAL A 78 -1.30 23.75 -17.35
N LYS A 79 -2.32 24.59 -17.52
CA LYS A 79 -2.43 25.46 -18.73
C LYS A 79 -1.37 26.54 -18.75
N GLU A 80 -1.13 27.22 -17.63
CA GLU A 80 -0.16 28.31 -17.51
C GLU A 80 1.28 27.85 -17.76
N LEU A 81 1.59 26.62 -17.32
CA LEU A 81 2.90 25.99 -17.50
C LEU A 81 3.09 25.32 -18.88
N ASN A 82 2.09 25.31 -19.76
CA ASN A 82 2.15 24.69 -21.08
C ASN A 82 2.66 23.24 -21.04
N LEU A 83 2.07 22.42 -20.18
CA LEU A 83 2.48 21.04 -20.01
C LEU A 83 2.11 20.17 -21.22
N ASP A 84 2.87 19.12 -21.42
CA ASP A 84 2.67 18.12 -22.46
C ASP A 84 1.65 17.05 -22.05
N MET A 85 1.60 16.72 -20.75
CA MET A 85 0.68 15.76 -20.15
C MET A 85 0.54 15.99 -18.64
N LEU A 86 -0.49 15.41 -18.04
CA LEU A 86 -0.71 15.41 -16.61
C LEU A 86 -0.94 13.98 -16.12
N HIS A 87 -0.13 13.52 -15.16
CA HIS A 87 -0.32 12.27 -14.42
C HIS A 87 -1.00 12.58 -13.08
N CYS A 88 -2.20 12.06 -12.91
CA CYS A 88 -2.96 12.13 -11.66
C CYS A 88 -2.83 10.80 -10.91
N THR A 89 -2.34 10.85 -9.68
CA THR A 89 -1.84 9.67 -8.96
C THR A 89 -2.78 9.15 -7.87
N SER A 90 -3.89 9.86 -7.59
CA SER A 90 -4.72 9.63 -6.41
C SER A 90 -6.16 9.19 -6.72
N ASN A 91 -6.34 8.26 -7.67
CA ASN A 91 -7.63 7.68 -8.09
C ASN A 91 -8.59 8.68 -8.79
N THR A 92 -8.30 9.96 -8.83
CA THR A 92 -9.14 10.99 -9.48
C THR A 92 -8.31 11.94 -10.33
N ALA A 93 -8.97 12.71 -11.19
CA ALA A 93 -8.32 13.70 -12.06
C ALA A 93 -9.29 14.83 -12.43
N PRO A 94 -8.80 15.96 -12.94
CA PRO A 94 -9.67 17.02 -13.42
C PRO A 94 -10.56 16.57 -14.59
N ILE A 95 -11.86 16.80 -14.49
CA ILE A 95 -12.83 16.50 -15.58
C ILE A 95 -12.55 17.36 -16.81
N ARG A 96 -12.05 18.59 -16.59
CA ARG A 96 -11.71 19.54 -17.67
C ARG A 96 -10.20 19.80 -17.66
N CYS A 97 -9.46 18.98 -18.39
CA CYS A 97 -8.04 19.17 -18.65
C CYS A 97 -7.80 19.18 -20.16
N LYS A 98 -6.91 20.07 -20.64
CA LYS A 98 -6.63 20.24 -22.08
C LYS A 98 -5.47 19.36 -22.56
N VAL A 99 -4.65 18.87 -21.65
CA VAL A 99 -3.53 17.97 -21.97
C VAL A 99 -3.92 16.51 -21.81
N PRO A 100 -3.23 15.57 -22.44
CA PRO A 100 -3.39 14.15 -22.21
C PRO A 100 -3.32 13.80 -20.71
N LEU A 101 -4.32 13.08 -20.21
CA LEU A 101 -4.39 12.61 -18.84
C LEU A 101 -3.89 11.17 -18.73
N ILE A 102 -3.04 10.94 -17.76
CA ILE A 102 -2.68 9.62 -17.24
C ILE A 102 -3.26 9.55 -15.84
N LEU A 103 -3.90 8.45 -15.49
CA LEU A 103 -4.53 8.26 -14.18
C LEU A 103 -3.97 7.00 -13.53
N THR A 104 -3.39 7.10 -12.33
CA THR A 104 -3.20 5.92 -11.47
C THR A 104 -4.48 5.68 -10.69
N LEU A 105 -5.11 4.54 -10.97
CA LEU A 105 -6.29 4.04 -10.30
C LEU A 105 -5.88 2.81 -9.48
N HIS A 106 -5.59 3.02 -8.20
CA HIS A 106 -5.08 1.98 -7.31
C HIS A 106 -6.09 0.88 -7.04
N ASP A 107 -7.37 1.26 -6.91
CA ASP A 107 -8.50 0.37 -6.67
C ASP A 107 -9.82 1.01 -7.10
N ILE A 108 -10.87 0.20 -7.05
CA ILE A 108 -12.25 0.63 -7.31
C ILE A 108 -13.20 0.28 -6.15
N ILE A 109 -12.68 0.19 -4.94
CA ILE A 109 -13.45 -0.10 -3.71
C ILE A 109 -14.62 0.91 -3.53
N PHE A 110 -14.47 2.15 -4.00
CA PHE A 110 -15.55 3.14 -3.97
C PHE A 110 -16.77 2.77 -4.81
N LEU A 111 -16.71 1.78 -5.70
CA LEU A 111 -17.83 1.26 -6.47
C LEU A 111 -18.59 0.15 -5.72
N GLU A 112 -18.02 -0.42 -4.68
CA GLU A 112 -18.60 -1.51 -3.93
C GLU A 112 -19.72 -1.02 -2.99
N PRO A 113 -20.65 -1.92 -2.59
CA PRO A 113 -21.61 -1.64 -1.54
C PRO A 113 -20.89 -1.18 -0.28
N ARG A 114 -21.43 -0.17 0.38
CA ARG A 114 -20.78 0.44 1.52
C ARG A 114 -21.44 -0.01 2.81
N ASP A 115 -20.63 -0.48 3.75
CA ASP A 115 -21.02 -0.51 5.14
C ASP A 115 -21.06 0.94 5.68
N LYS A 116 -22.19 1.33 6.25
CA LYS A 116 -22.44 2.69 6.74
C LYS A 116 -21.97 2.89 8.19
N SER A 117 -21.58 1.82 8.88
CA SER A 117 -21.09 1.88 10.25
C SER A 117 -19.72 2.57 10.32
N ASN A 118 -19.56 3.55 11.17
CA ASN A 118 -18.29 4.18 11.61
C ASN A 118 -17.43 4.95 10.61
N LYS A 119 -17.98 5.62 9.58
CA LYS A 119 -17.17 6.48 8.70
C LYS A 119 -17.43 7.97 8.93
N SER A 120 -16.33 8.76 8.99
CA SER A 120 -16.41 10.20 9.16
C SER A 120 -17.13 10.89 7.98
N PHE A 121 -17.72 12.07 8.20
CA PHE A 121 -18.33 12.89 7.15
C PHE A 121 -17.40 13.15 5.95
N TYR A 122 -16.11 13.37 6.23
CA TYR A 122 -15.06 13.58 5.20
C TYR A 122 -14.85 12.34 4.32
N GLN A 123 -14.79 11.15 4.91
CA GLN A 123 -14.68 9.88 4.16
C GLN A 123 -15.91 9.64 3.28
N ASN A 124 -17.10 10.05 3.77
CA ASN A 124 -18.33 9.99 3.00
C ASN A 124 -18.29 10.89 1.76
N LEU A 125 -17.85 12.14 1.93
CA LEU A 125 -17.72 13.09 0.82
C LEU A 125 -16.71 12.60 -0.23
N GLY A 126 -15.59 12.07 0.19
CA GLY A 126 -14.58 11.50 -0.69
C GLY A 126 -15.08 10.31 -1.51
N TRP A 127 -15.91 9.46 -0.90
CA TRP A 127 -16.56 8.33 -1.59
C TRP A 127 -17.53 8.78 -2.68
N TYR A 128 -18.42 9.76 -2.39
CA TYR A 128 -19.32 10.33 -3.39
C TYR A 128 -18.56 11.04 -4.50
N TYR A 129 -17.52 11.78 -4.15
CA TYR A 129 -16.67 12.47 -5.11
C TYR A 129 -16.05 11.51 -6.13
N ARG A 130 -15.45 10.39 -5.68
CA ARG A 130 -14.90 9.37 -6.58
C ARG A 130 -15.95 8.75 -7.48
N ARG A 131 -17.11 8.39 -6.95
CA ARG A 131 -18.23 7.85 -7.75
C ARG A 131 -18.74 8.81 -8.81
N LEU A 132 -18.66 10.10 -8.57
CA LEU A 132 -19.02 11.13 -9.53
C LEU A 132 -17.95 11.38 -10.59
N VAL A 133 -16.69 11.49 -10.17
CA VAL A 133 -15.56 11.93 -11.01
C VAL A 133 -15.01 10.79 -11.85
N VAL A 134 -14.73 9.62 -11.24
CA VAL A 134 -14.01 8.53 -11.92
C VAL A 134 -14.69 8.05 -13.20
N PRO A 135 -16.02 7.79 -13.25
CA PRO A 135 -16.67 7.37 -14.50
C PRO A 135 -16.58 8.42 -15.64
N ARG A 136 -16.41 9.70 -15.28
CA ARG A 136 -16.28 10.79 -16.26
C ARG A 136 -14.87 10.94 -16.79
N ILE A 137 -13.87 10.81 -15.93
CA ILE A 137 -12.46 10.99 -16.31
C ILE A 137 -11.90 9.76 -17.03
N ILE A 138 -12.30 8.56 -16.64
CA ILE A 138 -11.84 7.31 -17.26
C ILE A 138 -11.99 7.34 -18.79
N LYS A 139 -13.11 7.85 -19.28
CA LYS A 139 -13.36 7.98 -20.74
C LYS A 139 -12.39 8.94 -21.41
N LYS A 140 -11.79 9.87 -20.67
CA LYS A 140 -10.89 10.92 -21.16
C LYS A 140 -9.41 10.60 -20.96
N CYS A 141 -9.08 9.73 -20.00
CA CYS A 141 -7.70 9.35 -19.74
C CYS A 141 -7.09 8.64 -20.96
N ARG A 142 -5.90 9.07 -21.34
CA ARG A 142 -5.14 8.44 -22.43
C ARG A 142 -4.61 7.07 -22.02
N ARG A 143 -4.20 6.96 -20.74
CA ARG A 143 -3.77 5.71 -20.08
C ARG A 143 -4.28 5.68 -18.65
N ILE A 144 -4.56 4.47 -18.17
CA ILE A 144 -4.94 4.19 -16.80
C ILE A 144 -3.91 3.20 -16.26
N ILE A 145 -3.21 3.61 -15.22
CA ILE A 145 -2.22 2.78 -14.50
C ILE A 145 -2.93 2.10 -13.35
N THR A 146 -2.60 0.85 -13.09
CA THR A 146 -2.96 0.15 -11.87
C THR A 146 -1.78 -0.66 -11.35
N VAL A 147 -1.87 -1.10 -10.09
CA VAL A 147 -0.72 -1.60 -9.32
C VAL A 147 -0.61 -3.13 -9.29
N SER A 148 -1.58 -3.85 -9.85
CA SER A 148 -1.58 -5.31 -9.96
C SER A 148 -2.44 -5.80 -11.12
N ASN A 149 -2.19 -7.01 -11.61
CA ASN A 149 -3.05 -7.64 -12.61
C ASN A 149 -4.45 -7.93 -12.05
N TYR A 150 -4.53 -8.26 -10.76
CA TYR A 150 -5.81 -8.44 -10.09
C TYR A 150 -6.68 -7.18 -10.19
N GLU A 151 -6.15 -6.01 -9.82
CA GLU A 151 -6.90 -4.75 -9.94
C GLU A 151 -7.11 -4.37 -11.41
N MET A 152 -6.18 -4.67 -12.31
CA MET A 152 -6.37 -4.41 -13.74
C MET A 152 -7.61 -5.14 -14.28
N GLN A 153 -7.77 -6.42 -13.98
CA GLN A 153 -8.93 -7.21 -14.39
C GLN A 153 -10.23 -6.67 -13.76
N ASN A 154 -10.20 -6.33 -12.47
CA ASN A 154 -11.34 -5.74 -11.79
C ASN A 154 -11.77 -4.41 -12.43
N ILE A 155 -10.82 -3.52 -12.68
CA ILE A 155 -11.05 -2.20 -13.28
C ILE A 155 -11.59 -2.35 -14.70
N MET A 156 -10.98 -3.18 -15.53
CA MET A 156 -11.42 -3.44 -16.91
C MET A 156 -12.86 -3.96 -16.92
N THR A 157 -13.16 -4.95 -16.10
CA THR A 157 -14.48 -5.58 -16.06
C THR A 157 -15.57 -4.65 -15.53
N LYS A 158 -15.31 -3.95 -14.41
CA LYS A 158 -16.33 -3.14 -13.74
C LYS A 158 -16.57 -1.78 -14.43
N LEU A 159 -15.58 -1.27 -15.16
CA LEU A 159 -15.64 0.05 -15.79
C LEU A 159 -15.64 -0.01 -17.33
N ASP A 160 -15.68 -1.20 -17.89
CA ASP A 160 -15.68 -1.46 -19.34
C ASP A 160 -14.55 -0.71 -20.06
N ILE A 161 -13.31 -0.94 -19.61
CA ILE A 161 -12.12 -0.30 -20.14
C ILE A 161 -11.36 -1.29 -21.03
N PRO A 162 -11.06 -0.93 -22.28
CA PRO A 162 -10.29 -1.79 -23.15
C PRO A 162 -8.83 -1.90 -22.71
N GLN A 163 -8.25 -3.08 -22.86
CA GLN A 163 -6.92 -3.43 -22.37
C GLN A 163 -5.81 -2.49 -22.87
N GLU A 164 -5.91 -2.02 -24.12
CA GLU A 164 -4.93 -1.12 -24.71
C GLU A 164 -4.84 0.25 -24.01
N ARG A 165 -5.83 0.59 -23.17
CA ARG A 165 -5.82 1.81 -22.35
C ARG A 165 -5.25 1.59 -20.97
N MET A 166 -5.09 0.33 -20.56
CA MET A 166 -4.54 -0.03 -19.27
C MET A 166 -3.02 -0.16 -19.31
N ALA A 167 -2.39 0.10 -18.19
CA ALA A 167 -1.00 -0.22 -17.92
C ALA A 167 -0.90 -0.75 -16.48
N MET A 168 -0.27 -1.88 -16.30
CA MET A 168 0.05 -2.41 -14.97
C MET A 168 1.48 -2.03 -14.65
N ILE A 169 1.68 -1.36 -13.51
CA ILE A 169 2.99 -0.95 -12.99
C ILE A 169 3.03 -1.30 -11.51
N TYR A 170 3.86 -2.25 -11.14
CA TYR A 170 4.02 -2.66 -9.76
C TYR A 170 4.66 -1.57 -8.91
N ASN A 171 4.26 -1.51 -7.65
CA ASN A 171 4.96 -0.73 -6.64
C ASN A 171 6.26 -1.41 -6.22
N GLY A 172 7.21 -0.63 -5.73
CA GLY A 172 8.38 -1.13 -5.04
C GLY A 172 8.23 -1.13 -3.52
N TYR A 173 9.32 -1.41 -2.84
CA TYR A 173 9.51 -1.21 -1.41
C TYR A 173 10.82 -0.43 -1.16
N ASN A 174 11.04 0.06 0.06
CA ASN A 174 12.22 0.85 0.35
C ASN A 174 13.47 -0.01 0.63
N GLU A 175 14.62 0.43 0.15
CA GLU A 175 15.91 -0.26 0.24
C GLU A 175 16.41 -0.51 1.69
N TRP A 176 15.86 0.19 2.68
CA TRP A 176 16.18 -0.06 4.09
C TRP A 176 15.49 -1.29 4.67
N PHE A 177 14.45 -1.85 4.00
CA PHE A 177 13.92 -3.17 4.31
C PHE A 177 14.86 -4.21 3.73
N LYS A 178 15.67 -4.82 4.58
CA LYS A 178 16.67 -5.84 4.25
C LYS A 178 17.02 -6.62 5.51
N PRO A 179 17.68 -7.78 5.40
CA PRO A 179 18.23 -8.46 6.56
C PRO A 179 19.24 -7.57 7.27
N LEU A 180 19.11 -7.46 8.59
CA LEU A 180 19.96 -6.67 9.47
C LEU A 180 20.80 -7.60 10.35
N GLU A 181 22.12 -7.40 10.40
CA GLU A 181 23.03 -8.14 11.28
C GLU A 181 22.86 -7.70 12.74
N ASP A 182 22.62 -6.40 12.95
CA ASP A 182 22.37 -5.80 14.27
C ASP A 182 21.08 -4.98 14.20
N THR A 183 20.10 -5.40 14.98
CA THR A 183 18.82 -4.69 15.09
C THR A 183 18.84 -3.60 16.15
N GLN A 184 20.00 -3.37 16.82
CA GLN A 184 20.21 -2.33 17.85
C GLN A 184 19.12 -2.33 18.93
N GLU A 185 18.44 -3.47 19.09
CA GLU A 185 17.35 -3.66 20.04
C GLU A 185 16.19 -2.63 19.88
N VAL A 186 16.06 -2.01 18.69
CA VAL A 186 15.01 -1.01 18.42
C VAL A 186 13.61 -1.58 18.64
N TYR A 187 13.42 -2.87 18.36
CA TYR A 187 12.16 -3.56 18.61
C TYR A 187 11.73 -3.51 20.10
N LYS A 188 12.69 -3.39 21.05
CA LYS A 188 12.39 -3.30 22.49
C LYS A 188 11.58 -2.07 22.88
N LYS A 189 11.49 -1.06 22.02
CA LYS A 189 10.55 0.05 22.21
C LYS A 189 9.09 -0.39 22.15
N TYR A 190 8.82 -1.52 21.52
CA TYR A 190 7.49 -1.98 21.14
C TYR A 190 7.14 -3.33 21.76
N ILE A 191 8.10 -4.24 21.91
CA ILE A 191 7.94 -5.58 22.49
C ILE A 191 9.24 -6.05 23.12
N GLU A 192 9.16 -6.75 24.27
CA GLU A 192 10.32 -7.10 25.09
C GLU A 192 11.25 -8.12 24.41
N GLU A 193 10.67 -9.14 23.74
CA GLU A 193 11.41 -10.28 23.20
C GLU A 193 11.19 -10.42 21.69
N PRO A 194 12.22 -10.85 20.91
CA PRO A 194 12.07 -11.14 19.49
C PRO A 194 11.35 -12.47 19.26
N GLY A 195 11.07 -12.81 18.01
CA GLY A 195 10.45 -14.07 17.64
C GLY A 195 8.93 -14.10 17.81
N TYR A 196 8.30 -12.96 17.73
CA TYR A 196 6.84 -12.75 17.77
C TYR A 196 6.21 -12.88 16.37
N PHE A 197 4.90 -13.14 16.33
CA PHE A 197 4.11 -12.85 15.13
C PHE A 197 3.87 -11.35 15.03
N PHE A 198 3.97 -10.81 13.82
CA PHE A 198 3.64 -9.41 13.55
C PHE A 198 2.39 -9.32 12.70
N PHE A 199 1.48 -8.39 13.01
CA PHE A 199 0.25 -8.16 12.27
C PHE A 199 -0.07 -6.66 12.18
N LEU A 200 -0.31 -6.18 10.96
CA LEU A 200 -0.79 -4.82 10.69
C LEU A 200 -2.32 -4.82 10.55
N GLY A 201 -3.00 -5.03 11.66
CA GLY A 201 -4.45 -5.01 11.73
C GLY A 201 -4.99 -3.60 11.95
N ASN A 202 -6.25 -3.41 11.64
CA ASN A 202 -7.03 -2.23 12.00
C ASN A 202 -8.53 -2.54 12.00
N THR A 203 -9.36 -1.50 12.16
CA THR A 203 -10.82 -1.61 12.18
C THR A 203 -11.47 -1.79 10.80
N ASP A 204 -10.70 -1.73 9.70
CA ASP A 204 -11.25 -1.97 8.35
C ASP A 204 -11.48 -3.49 8.16
N PRO A 205 -12.72 -3.93 7.88
CA PRO A 205 -13.04 -5.35 7.72
C PRO A 205 -12.16 -6.10 6.71
N LYS A 206 -11.65 -5.39 5.69
CA LYS A 206 -10.76 -5.99 4.71
C LYS A 206 -9.44 -6.50 5.29
N LYS A 207 -9.01 -5.97 6.45
CA LYS A 207 -7.79 -6.41 7.14
C LYS A 207 -7.95 -7.72 7.89
N ASN A 208 -9.19 -8.19 8.03
CA ASN A 208 -9.51 -9.49 8.60
C ASN A 208 -9.03 -9.69 10.05
N THR A 209 -9.00 -8.59 10.81
CA THR A 209 -8.46 -8.56 12.18
C THR A 209 -9.13 -9.59 13.07
N GLU A 210 -10.45 -9.71 13.03
CA GLU A 210 -11.22 -10.62 13.89
C GLU A 210 -10.85 -12.09 13.66
N ARG A 211 -10.84 -12.58 12.39
CA ARG A 211 -10.49 -13.98 12.12
C ARG A 211 -9.03 -14.28 12.40
N THR A 212 -8.14 -13.30 12.22
CA THR A 212 -6.72 -13.45 12.58
C THR A 212 -6.55 -13.62 14.08
N LEU A 213 -7.31 -12.88 14.89
CA LEU A 213 -7.30 -13.03 16.36
C LEU A 213 -7.90 -14.36 16.81
N VAL A 214 -8.97 -14.83 16.18
CA VAL A 214 -9.53 -16.17 16.43
C VAL A 214 -8.48 -17.25 16.10
N ALA A 215 -7.80 -17.12 14.96
CA ALA A 215 -6.71 -18.03 14.61
C ALA A 215 -5.57 -17.98 15.67
N TYR A 216 -5.19 -16.79 16.10
CA TYR A 216 -4.15 -16.65 17.12
C TYR A 216 -4.55 -17.26 18.47
N SER A 217 -5.81 -17.14 18.86
CA SER A 217 -6.33 -17.84 20.07
C SER A 217 -6.16 -19.36 19.96
N ARG A 218 -6.54 -19.95 18.82
CA ARG A 218 -6.39 -21.39 18.57
C ARG A 218 -4.92 -21.81 18.46
N TYR A 219 -4.04 -20.95 17.96
CA TYR A 219 -2.59 -21.15 17.96
C TYR A 219 -2.07 -21.29 19.40
N LEU A 220 -2.44 -20.38 20.31
CA LEU A 220 -2.03 -20.43 21.72
C LEU A 220 -2.49 -21.69 22.45
N GLU A 221 -3.61 -22.29 22.04
CA GLU A 221 -4.11 -23.56 22.60
C GLU A 221 -3.29 -24.76 22.12
N ARG A 222 -2.71 -24.70 20.94
CA ARG A 222 -2.05 -25.84 20.26
C ARG A 222 -0.52 -25.78 20.31
N SER A 223 0.05 -24.56 20.35
CA SER A 223 1.49 -24.34 20.40
C SER A 223 2.06 -24.54 21.79
N GLU A 224 3.22 -25.18 21.89
CA GLU A 224 4.00 -25.25 23.13
C GLU A 224 4.82 -23.98 23.36
N VAL A 225 5.23 -23.27 22.28
CA VAL A 225 6.08 -22.07 22.33
C VAL A 225 5.27 -20.82 22.70
N LYS A 226 4.04 -20.70 22.22
CA LYS A 226 3.11 -19.59 22.52
C LYS A 226 3.70 -18.22 22.23
N ARG A 227 4.22 -18.01 21.02
CA ARG A 227 4.82 -16.74 20.60
C ARG A 227 3.83 -15.59 20.75
N LYS A 228 4.32 -14.45 21.23
CA LYS A 228 3.50 -13.22 21.32
C LYS A 228 3.06 -12.73 19.95
N LEU A 229 1.97 -11.97 19.93
CA LEU A 229 1.49 -11.26 18.75
C LEU A 229 1.67 -9.76 18.94
N LEU A 230 2.53 -9.14 18.12
CA LEU A 230 2.67 -7.69 18.05
C LEU A 230 1.68 -7.14 17.03
N MET A 231 0.78 -6.26 17.45
CA MET A 231 -0.19 -5.59 16.59
C MET A 231 0.02 -4.09 16.61
N ALA A 232 0.37 -3.51 15.48
CA ALA A 232 0.53 -2.07 15.38
C ALA A 232 -0.82 -1.36 15.25
N ASP A 233 -0.96 -0.22 15.96
CA ASP A 233 -2.01 0.79 15.77
C ASP A 233 -3.46 0.26 15.85
N LEU A 234 -3.70 -0.76 16.66
CA LEU A 234 -5.04 -1.27 16.93
C LEU A 234 -5.67 -0.53 18.11
N ASP A 235 -6.94 -0.15 17.95
CA ASP A 235 -7.75 0.40 19.02
C ASP A 235 -8.05 -0.68 20.08
N LYS A 236 -7.84 -0.34 21.35
CA LYS A 236 -8.00 -1.29 22.46
C LYS A 236 -9.47 -1.67 22.70
N GLU A 237 -10.39 -0.72 22.54
CA GLU A 237 -11.82 -0.99 22.69
C GLU A 237 -12.30 -1.94 21.61
N TYR A 238 -11.79 -1.76 20.37
CA TYR A 238 -12.09 -2.68 19.27
C TYR A 238 -11.52 -4.09 19.52
N LEU A 239 -10.31 -4.22 20.11
CA LEU A 239 -9.79 -5.52 20.52
C LEU A 239 -10.68 -6.17 21.58
N ASP A 240 -11.05 -5.44 22.62
CA ASP A 240 -11.86 -5.96 23.73
C ASP A 240 -13.24 -6.44 23.22
N ASP A 241 -13.86 -5.71 22.28
CA ASP A 241 -15.10 -6.11 21.61
C ASP A 241 -14.96 -7.43 20.83
N ILE A 242 -13.87 -7.60 20.09
CA ILE A 242 -13.59 -8.86 19.37
C ILE A 242 -13.39 -10.02 20.35
N VAL A 243 -12.62 -9.79 21.42
CA VAL A 243 -12.32 -10.82 22.43
C VAL A 243 -13.60 -11.31 23.10
N GLU A 244 -14.47 -10.37 23.52
CA GLU A 244 -15.73 -10.70 24.17
C GLU A 244 -16.69 -11.46 23.24
N ARG A 245 -16.85 -10.97 22.00
CA ARG A 245 -17.74 -11.58 21.02
C ARG A 245 -17.35 -13.01 20.64
N ASN A 246 -16.06 -13.29 20.60
CA ASN A 246 -15.53 -14.58 20.13
C ASN A 246 -15.09 -15.50 21.29
N HIS A 247 -15.20 -15.05 22.54
CA HIS A 247 -14.78 -15.82 23.73
C HIS A 247 -13.32 -16.28 23.66
N ILE A 248 -12.41 -15.35 23.33
CA ILE A 248 -10.98 -15.61 23.14
C ILE A 248 -10.09 -14.85 24.14
N GLU A 249 -10.47 -14.85 25.42
CA GLU A 249 -9.77 -14.15 26.49
C GLU A 249 -8.31 -14.60 26.67
N ASN A 250 -8.00 -15.84 26.27
CA ASN A 250 -6.65 -16.44 26.33
C ASN A 250 -5.59 -15.65 25.55
N ILE A 251 -5.98 -14.77 24.60
CA ILE A 251 -5.01 -13.98 23.84
C ILE A 251 -4.50 -12.75 24.59
N LYS A 252 -5.22 -12.24 25.61
CA LYS A 252 -4.95 -10.93 26.24
C LYS A 252 -3.54 -10.79 26.80
N GLU A 253 -2.99 -11.84 27.39
CA GLU A 253 -1.64 -11.83 27.98
C GLU A 253 -0.53 -11.96 26.93
N ASN A 254 -0.87 -12.38 25.70
CA ASN A 254 0.08 -12.68 24.64
C ASN A 254 0.04 -11.66 23.48
N ILE A 255 -0.89 -10.69 23.52
CA ILE A 255 -0.96 -9.60 22.54
C ILE A 255 -0.26 -8.35 23.10
N VAL A 256 0.54 -7.71 22.24
CA VAL A 256 1.20 -6.44 22.54
C VAL A 256 0.73 -5.42 21.52
N ILE A 257 0.13 -4.31 21.99
CA ILE A 257 -0.33 -3.18 21.17
C ILE A 257 0.43 -1.94 21.62
N PRO A 258 1.56 -1.62 20.98
CA PRO A 258 2.40 -0.50 21.38
C PRO A 258 1.86 0.86 20.91
N GLY A 259 0.74 0.88 20.16
CA GLY A 259 0.28 2.04 19.40
C GLY A 259 0.96 2.16 18.04
N TYR A 260 1.22 3.40 17.62
CA TYR A 260 1.84 3.67 16.32
C TYR A 260 3.32 3.28 16.31
N ILE A 261 3.71 2.43 15.35
CA ILE A 261 5.10 2.10 15.07
C ILE A 261 5.64 3.07 14.02
N VAL A 262 6.74 3.74 14.30
CA VAL A 262 7.36 4.70 13.37
C VAL A 262 7.89 3.94 12.15
N ASN A 263 7.66 4.46 10.96
CA ASN A 263 8.06 3.79 9.71
C ASN A 263 9.57 3.48 9.64
N SER A 264 10.42 4.32 10.23
CA SER A 264 11.86 4.05 10.33
C SER A 264 12.23 2.85 11.20
N ASP A 265 11.34 2.45 12.11
CA ASP A 265 11.56 1.33 13.03
C ASP A 265 10.99 0.00 12.47
N LEU A 266 10.12 0.05 11.45
CA LEU A 266 9.53 -1.15 10.84
C LEU A 266 10.55 -2.19 10.34
N PRO A 267 11.68 -1.83 9.73
CA PRO A 267 12.70 -2.81 9.36
C PRO A 267 13.18 -3.65 10.54
N TYR A 268 13.35 -3.03 11.71
CA TYR A 268 13.75 -3.72 12.94
C TYR A 268 12.64 -4.61 13.48
N ILE A 269 11.38 -4.19 13.32
CA ILE A 269 10.22 -5.00 13.70
C ILE A 269 10.11 -6.25 12.83
N TYR A 270 10.23 -6.12 11.51
CA TYR A 270 10.21 -7.28 10.62
C TYR A 270 11.40 -8.22 10.91
N ASN A 271 12.61 -7.71 11.00
CA ASN A 271 13.80 -8.55 11.24
C ASN A 271 13.76 -9.34 12.57
N ASN A 272 13.00 -8.89 13.56
CA ASN A 272 12.85 -9.59 14.84
C ASN A 272 11.55 -10.39 14.96
N ALA A 273 10.65 -10.29 13.98
CA ALA A 273 9.45 -11.09 13.93
C ALA A 273 9.77 -12.53 13.51
N PHE A 274 9.08 -13.50 14.09
CA PHE A 274 9.11 -14.88 13.65
C PHE A 274 8.43 -15.03 12.29
N ALA A 275 7.25 -14.44 12.14
CA ALA A 275 6.55 -14.39 10.88
C ALA A 275 5.59 -13.18 10.83
N PHE A 276 5.30 -12.71 9.64
CA PHE A 276 4.32 -11.67 9.39
C PHE A 276 3.00 -12.29 8.94
N LEU A 277 1.92 -11.95 9.64
CA LEU A 277 0.57 -12.36 9.28
C LEU A 277 -0.05 -11.30 8.37
N TYR A 278 -0.27 -11.64 7.11
CA TYR A 278 -0.89 -10.74 6.13
C TYR A 278 -2.15 -11.36 5.55
N THR A 279 -3.12 -11.58 6.43
CA THR A 279 -4.35 -12.35 6.22
C THR A 279 -5.52 -11.49 5.72
N SER A 280 -5.23 -10.38 5.06
CA SER A 280 -6.23 -9.46 4.50
C SER A 280 -7.18 -10.18 3.53
N LEU A 281 -8.46 -9.78 3.54
CA LEU A 281 -9.44 -10.26 2.57
C LEU A 281 -9.23 -9.61 1.19
N ARG A 282 -8.71 -8.37 1.18
CA ARG A 282 -8.47 -7.63 -0.04
C ARG A 282 -7.37 -6.59 0.11
N GLU A 283 -6.45 -6.60 -0.86
CA GLU A 283 -5.42 -5.58 -1.04
C GLU A 283 -5.30 -5.23 -2.54
N SER A 284 -4.93 -3.98 -2.82
CA SER A 284 -4.68 -3.56 -4.21
C SER A 284 -3.30 -4.02 -4.69
N PHE A 285 -2.32 -4.13 -3.76
CA PHE A 285 -0.97 -4.61 -4.03
C PHE A 285 -0.38 -5.35 -2.83
N GLY A 286 -0.04 -4.67 -1.73
CA GLY A 286 0.53 -5.28 -0.54
C GLY A 286 2.00 -4.95 -0.31
N ILE A 287 2.36 -3.66 -0.27
CA ILE A 287 3.74 -3.23 0.04
C ILE A 287 4.27 -3.86 1.33
N PRO A 288 3.51 -3.94 2.45
CA PRO A 288 3.99 -4.57 3.68
C PRO A 288 4.42 -6.03 3.53
N LEU A 289 3.82 -6.75 2.60
CA LEU A 289 4.22 -8.12 2.28
C LEU A 289 5.64 -8.17 1.71
N LEU A 290 5.96 -7.26 0.77
CA LEU A 290 7.31 -7.14 0.22
C LEU A 290 8.34 -6.65 1.26
N GLU A 291 7.94 -5.75 2.15
CA GLU A 291 8.79 -5.24 3.24
C GLU A 291 9.22 -6.38 4.17
N SER A 292 8.27 -7.23 4.58
CA SER A 292 8.54 -8.41 5.38
C SER A 292 9.47 -9.39 4.66
N MET A 293 9.14 -9.73 3.40
CA MET A 293 9.95 -10.62 2.56
C MET A 293 11.37 -10.09 2.37
N ALA A 294 11.53 -8.78 2.13
CA ALA A 294 12.82 -8.14 1.96
C ALA A 294 13.68 -8.18 3.23
N CYS A 295 13.07 -8.23 4.41
CA CYS A 295 13.75 -8.45 5.69
C CYS A 295 14.11 -9.92 5.96
N GLY A 296 13.69 -10.85 5.09
CA GLY A 296 13.87 -12.29 5.31
C GLY A 296 12.86 -12.91 6.27
N THR A 297 11.81 -12.19 6.63
CA THR A 297 10.78 -12.67 7.55
C THR A 297 9.71 -13.43 6.76
N PRO A 298 9.45 -14.71 7.11
CA PRO A 298 8.39 -15.48 6.48
C PRO A 298 7.03 -14.80 6.56
N VAL A 299 6.23 -14.92 5.51
CA VAL A 299 4.88 -14.33 5.46
C VAL A 299 3.83 -15.41 5.30
N ILE A 300 2.82 -15.40 6.18
CA ILE A 300 1.58 -16.13 6.00
C ILE A 300 0.57 -15.17 5.38
N THR A 301 0.20 -15.38 4.11
CA THR A 301 -0.65 -14.45 3.38
C THR A 301 -1.88 -15.11 2.79
N SER A 302 -2.90 -14.31 2.49
CA SER A 302 -4.14 -14.80 1.90
C SER A 302 -3.96 -15.28 0.45
N ASN A 303 -4.73 -16.28 0.09
CA ASN A 303 -4.82 -16.79 -1.29
C ASN A 303 -5.75 -15.98 -2.20
N THR A 304 -6.10 -14.75 -1.79
CA THR A 304 -7.08 -13.89 -2.48
C THR A 304 -6.45 -12.58 -2.95
N SER A 305 -7.17 -11.88 -3.84
CA SER A 305 -6.81 -10.52 -4.28
C SER A 305 -5.44 -10.47 -4.97
N SER A 306 -4.63 -9.43 -4.70
CA SER A 306 -3.29 -9.27 -5.25
C SER A 306 -2.21 -10.09 -4.53
N MET A 307 -2.50 -10.65 -3.35
CA MET A 307 -1.49 -11.33 -2.53
C MET A 307 -0.78 -12.49 -3.26
N PRO A 308 -1.49 -13.41 -3.98
CA PRO A 308 -0.81 -14.47 -4.72
C PRO A 308 0.11 -13.94 -5.83
N GLU A 309 -0.30 -12.85 -6.49
CA GLU A 309 0.49 -12.21 -7.54
C GLU A 309 1.77 -11.59 -6.98
N VAL A 310 1.70 -10.95 -5.81
CA VAL A 310 2.84 -10.27 -5.19
C VAL A 310 3.75 -11.24 -4.45
N ALA A 311 3.19 -12.19 -3.70
CA ALA A 311 3.96 -13.15 -2.91
C ALA A 311 4.69 -14.21 -3.75
N GLY A 312 4.19 -14.50 -4.97
CA GLY A 312 4.73 -15.59 -5.82
C GLY A 312 4.20 -16.97 -5.40
N SER A 313 4.28 -17.94 -6.30
CA SER A 313 3.64 -19.26 -6.17
C SER A 313 4.10 -20.11 -4.99
N ASP A 314 5.29 -19.87 -4.47
CA ASP A 314 5.93 -20.68 -3.42
C ASP A 314 5.75 -20.11 -2.00
N ALA A 315 5.01 -19.00 -1.85
CA ALA A 315 4.69 -18.42 -0.56
C ALA A 315 3.68 -19.26 0.24
N ILE A 316 3.52 -18.96 1.52
CA ILE A 316 2.53 -19.61 2.38
C ILE A 316 1.19 -18.93 2.18
N PHE A 317 0.28 -19.64 1.52
CA PHE A 317 -1.09 -19.16 1.30
C PHE A 317 -2.06 -19.82 2.25
N VAL A 318 -2.99 -19.00 2.74
CA VAL A 318 -4.11 -19.44 3.58
C VAL A 318 -5.44 -18.94 3.02
N ASN A 319 -6.51 -19.67 3.29
CA ASN A 319 -7.85 -19.13 3.15
C ASN A 319 -8.10 -18.16 4.31
N PRO A 320 -8.21 -16.84 4.07
CA PRO A 320 -8.38 -15.86 5.14
C PRO A 320 -9.72 -15.98 5.87
N GLU A 321 -10.68 -16.70 5.32
CA GLU A 321 -11.98 -16.96 5.95
C GLU A 321 -11.97 -18.19 6.85
N ASP A 322 -10.90 -18.97 6.83
CA ASP A 322 -10.71 -20.16 7.65
C ASP A 322 -9.60 -19.97 8.70
N PRO A 323 -9.94 -19.67 9.97
CA PRO A 323 -8.95 -19.57 11.04
C PRO A 323 -8.09 -20.82 11.25
N ASP A 324 -8.60 -22.02 11.00
CA ASP A 324 -7.82 -23.26 11.19
C ASP A 324 -6.74 -23.43 10.12
N ASP A 325 -6.95 -22.94 8.90
CA ASP A 325 -5.92 -22.91 7.87
C ASP A 325 -4.78 -21.95 8.26
N ILE A 326 -5.13 -20.78 8.83
CA ILE A 326 -4.12 -19.84 9.36
C ILE A 326 -3.30 -20.51 10.46
N VAL A 327 -3.96 -21.12 11.46
CA VAL A 327 -3.30 -21.81 12.59
C VAL A 327 -2.37 -22.92 12.09
N SER A 328 -2.84 -23.74 11.17
CA SER A 328 -2.06 -24.88 10.65
C SER A 328 -0.73 -24.42 10.04
N ASN A 329 -0.74 -23.26 9.36
CA ASN A 329 0.47 -22.70 8.77
C ASN A 329 1.34 -21.98 9.81
N MET A 330 0.77 -21.39 10.86
CA MET A 330 1.53 -20.85 12.01
C MET A 330 2.31 -21.96 12.71
N LEU A 331 1.64 -23.07 13.02
CA LEU A 331 2.26 -24.24 13.67
C LEU A 331 3.30 -24.90 12.75
N ARG A 332 3.00 -25.07 11.47
CA ARG A 332 3.95 -25.64 10.51
C ARG A 332 5.27 -24.85 10.44
N LEU A 333 5.20 -23.52 10.45
CA LEU A 333 6.42 -22.69 10.51
C LEU A 333 7.21 -22.92 11.80
N GLU A 334 6.53 -23.16 12.92
CA GLU A 334 7.14 -23.37 14.22
C GLU A 334 7.76 -24.75 14.36
N GLU A 335 7.13 -25.77 13.77
CA GLU A 335 7.50 -27.20 13.93
C GLU A 335 8.51 -27.67 12.87
N ASP A 336 8.64 -26.97 11.73
CA ASP A 336 9.48 -27.37 10.58
C ASP A 336 10.52 -26.30 10.25
N ASP A 337 11.71 -26.39 10.86
CA ASP A 337 12.84 -25.49 10.63
C ASP A 337 13.28 -25.45 9.15
N GLN A 338 13.16 -26.58 8.42
CA GLN A 338 13.54 -26.59 7.00
C GLN A 338 12.54 -25.83 6.17
N PHE A 339 11.26 -25.96 6.47
CA PHE A 339 10.21 -25.18 5.86
C PHE A 339 10.35 -23.70 6.17
N TYR A 340 10.65 -23.35 7.42
CA TYR A 340 10.91 -21.98 7.84
C TYR A 340 12.04 -21.35 7.01
N ARG A 341 13.21 -22.00 6.97
CA ARG A 341 14.40 -21.54 6.20
C ARG A 341 14.13 -21.46 4.70
N LYS A 342 13.30 -22.34 4.18
CA LYS A 342 12.86 -22.28 2.79
C LYS A 342 12.05 -21.03 2.53
N GLN A 343 11.12 -20.66 3.41
CA GLN A 343 10.27 -19.48 3.26
C GLN A 343 11.05 -18.17 3.39
N GLU A 344 12.04 -18.09 4.28
CA GLU A 344 12.98 -16.95 4.32
C GLU A 344 13.62 -16.71 2.95
N LYS A 345 14.18 -17.75 2.33
CA LYS A 345 14.86 -17.65 1.02
C LYS A 345 13.91 -17.28 -0.11
N ILE A 346 12.72 -17.88 -0.15
CA ILE A 346 11.69 -17.57 -1.14
C ILE A 346 11.30 -16.10 -1.04
N GLY A 347 11.03 -15.61 0.17
CA GLY A 347 10.69 -14.22 0.40
C GLY A 347 11.77 -13.25 -0.08
N LEU A 348 13.03 -13.48 0.31
CA LEU A 348 14.15 -12.66 -0.11
C LEU A 348 14.33 -12.62 -1.63
N GLN A 349 14.21 -13.75 -2.31
CA GLN A 349 14.31 -13.82 -3.76
C GLN A 349 13.14 -13.09 -4.43
N ARG A 350 11.93 -13.30 -3.93
CA ARG A 350 10.73 -12.66 -4.48
C ARG A 350 10.77 -11.14 -4.36
N ALA A 351 11.17 -10.60 -3.21
CA ALA A 351 11.24 -9.16 -2.98
C ALA A 351 12.16 -8.46 -4.00
N GLN A 352 13.26 -9.10 -4.45
CA GLN A 352 14.20 -8.52 -5.42
C GLN A 352 13.57 -8.25 -6.81
N GLU A 353 12.42 -8.84 -7.10
CA GLU A 353 11.71 -8.59 -8.36
C GLU A 353 10.95 -7.24 -8.36
N PHE A 354 10.93 -6.53 -7.23
CA PHE A 354 10.19 -5.28 -7.06
C PHE A 354 11.11 -4.17 -6.56
N SER A 355 11.08 -3.03 -7.24
CA SER A 355 11.79 -1.84 -6.79
C SER A 355 11.11 -0.58 -7.28
N TRP A 356 11.26 0.52 -6.55
CA TRP A 356 10.78 1.83 -6.99
C TRP A 356 11.50 2.31 -8.25
N GLN A 357 12.75 1.87 -8.46
CA GLN A 357 13.47 2.14 -9.70
C GLN A 357 12.74 1.54 -10.90
N GLN A 358 12.35 0.25 -10.85
CA GLN A 358 11.58 -0.40 -11.93
C GLN A 358 10.23 0.28 -12.13
N THR A 359 9.55 0.68 -11.04
CA THR A 359 8.31 1.46 -11.13
C THR A 359 8.51 2.73 -11.93
N ALA A 360 9.55 3.51 -11.62
CA ALA A 360 9.87 4.76 -12.30
C ALA A 360 10.30 4.54 -13.77
N GLU A 361 11.05 3.48 -14.08
CA GLU A 361 11.40 3.09 -15.46
C GLU A 361 10.14 2.80 -16.31
N HIS A 362 9.19 2.05 -15.75
CA HIS A 362 7.92 1.76 -16.41
C HIS A 362 7.07 3.02 -16.61
N LEU A 363 7.03 3.92 -15.61
CA LEU A 363 6.36 5.22 -15.74
C LEU A 363 6.97 6.07 -16.86
N LEU A 364 8.29 6.19 -16.89
CA LEU A 364 8.99 6.95 -17.93
C LEU A 364 8.70 6.42 -19.33
N ASN A 365 8.77 5.10 -19.50
CA ASN A 365 8.41 4.44 -20.75
C ASN A 365 6.95 4.70 -21.16
N LEU A 366 6.04 4.75 -20.18
CA LEU A 366 4.64 5.07 -20.45
C LEU A 366 4.46 6.53 -20.89
N TYR A 367 5.14 7.48 -20.24
CA TYR A 367 5.11 8.89 -20.62
C TYR A 367 5.61 9.11 -22.05
N GLU A 368 6.71 8.44 -22.42
CA GLU A 368 7.23 8.51 -23.80
C GLU A 368 6.23 7.98 -24.82
N ARG A 369 5.56 6.86 -24.53
CA ARG A 369 4.52 6.31 -25.44
C ARG A 369 3.33 7.26 -25.56
N VAL A 370 2.86 7.84 -24.46
CA VAL A 370 1.76 8.81 -24.48
C VAL A 370 2.14 10.05 -25.28
N TYR A 371 3.39 10.51 -25.15
CA TYR A 371 3.88 11.68 -25.89
C TYR A 371 3.98 11.45 -27.39
N LYS A 372 4.45 10.28 -27.82
CA LYS A 372 4.57 9.91 -29.25
C LYS A 372 3.23 9.76 -29.96
N HIS A 373 2.17 9.46 -29.24
CA HIS A 373 0.83 9.21 -29.80
C HIS A 373 -0.19 10.29 -29.41
N ARG A 374 0.23 11.53 -29.34
CA ARG A 374 -0.64 12.70 -29.05
C ARG A 374 -1.70 12.94 -30.11
#